data_eaab75a604f3dee3139448a7bbb1f4bc
#
_entry.id   eaab75a604f3dee3139448a7bbb1f4bc
#
_cell.length_a   1.000
_cell.length_b   1.000
_cell.length_c   1.000
_cell.angle_alpha   90.00
_cell.angle_beta   90.00
_cell.angle_gamma   90.00
#
_symmetry.space_group_name_H-M   'P 1'
#
loop_
_entity.id
_entity.type
_entity.pdbx_description
1 polymer ?
#
loop_
_entity_poly.entity_id
_entity_poly.type
_entity_poly.pdbx_seq_one_letter_code
_entity_poly.pdbx_strand_id
1 'polypeptide(L)' 'MNNLTQSVLDDPSVSYFTKTIIREGLEKDPVDAVAYVELALLVLKEELLTKIYKLKPNSRIY' A
#
# COMPACT_ATOMS: atom_id res chain seq x y z
N MET A 1 -1.47 2.04 20.70
CA MET A 1 -2.11 1.70 19.42
C MET A 1 -3.57 1.53 19.62
N ASN A 2 -4.35 1.83 18.61
CA ASN A 2 -5.78 1.65 18.74
C ASN A 2 -6.14 0.19 18.46
N ASN A 3 -7.39 -0.17 18.70
CA ASN A 3 -7.81 -1.54 18.55
C ASN A 3 -7.71 -2.05 17.12
N LEU A 4 -7.96 -1.19 16.15
CA LEU A 4 -7.86 -1.61 14.75
C LEU A 4 -6.42 -1.98 14.41
N THR A 5 -5.48 -1.16 14.85
CA THR A 5 -4.07 -1.42 14.57
C THR A 5 -3.65 -2.76 15.15
N GLN A 6 -3.97 -2.99 16.40
CA GLN A 6 -3.58 -4.23 17.06
C GLN A 6 -4.25 -5.43 16.40
N SER A 7 -5.51 -5.29 16.05
CA SER A 7 -6.25 -6.37 15.41
C SER A 7 -5.60 -6.77 14.09
N VAL A 8 -5.19 -5.79 13.29
CA VAL A 8 -4.56 -6.08 12.01
C VAL A 8 -3.19 -6.71 12.20
N LEU A 9 -2.41 -6.20 13.14
CA LEU A 9 -1.07 -6.74 13.36
C LEU A 9 -1.11 -8.17 13.90
N ASP A 10 -2.18 -8.53 14.61
CA ASP A 10 -2.30 -9.87 15.17
C ASP A 10 -2.99 -10.84 14.24
N ASP A 11 -3.58 -10.38 13.16
CA ASP A 11 -4.36 -11.24 12.29
C ASP A 11 -3.45 -12.05 11.38
N PRO A 12 -3.46 -13.38 11.49
CA PRO A 12 -2.57 -14.20 10.68
C PRO A 12 -2.90 -14.18 9.19
N SER A 13 -4.09 -13.71 8.82
CA SER A 13 -4.44 -13.65 7.41
C SER A 13 -3.91 -12.39 6.73
N VAL A 14 -3.39 -11.43 7.50
CA VAL A 14 -2.85 -10.22 6.93
C VAL A 14 -1.39 -10.47 6.58
N SER A 15 -0.98 -10.08 5.38
CA SER A 15 0.36 -10.38 4.91
C SER A 15 1.45 -9.71 5.74
N TYR A 16 2.62 -10.33 5.73
CA TYR A 16 3.77 -9.76 6.41
C TYR A 16 4.12 -8.39 5.82
N PHE A 17 3.96 -8.25 4.52
CA PHE A 17 4.24 -6.99 3.84
C PHE A 17 3.35 -5.87 4.40
N THR A 18 2.04 -6.15 4.55
CA THR A 18 1.12 -5.15 5.09
C THR A 18 1.50 -4.80 6.53
N LYS A 19 1.85 -5.80 7.33
CA LYS A 19 2.22 -5.56 8.72
C LYS A 19 3.49 -4.73 8.82
N THR A 20 4.43 -4.96 7.92
CA THR A 20 5.67 -4.19 7.89
C THR A 20 5.39 -2.72 7.59
N ILE A 21 4.51 -2.46 6.61
CA ILE A 21 4.13 -1.10 6.28
C ILE A 21 3.53 -0.41 7.50
N ILE A 22 2.66 -1.10 8.21
CA ILE A 22 2.01 -0.52 9.38
C ILE A 22 3.03 -0.23 10.48
N ARG A 23 3.90 -1.17 10.76
CA ARG A 23 4.89 -0.98 11.82
C ARG A 23 5.81 0.18 11.52
N GLU A 24 6.29 0.23 10.28
CA GLU A 24 7.19 1.31 9.91
C GLU A 24 6.49 2.65 9.87
N GLY A 25 5.23 2.65 9.45
CA GLY A 25 4.45 3.88 9.43
C GLY A 25 4.20 4.43 10.82
N LEU A 26 4.06 3.54 11.81
CA LEU A 26 3.82 3.99 13.16
C LEU A 26 5.04 4.69 13.78
N GLU A 27 6.21 4.50 13.19
CA GLU A 27 7.41 5.14 13.69
C GLU A 27 7.63 6.52 13.08
N LYS A 28 6.81 6.92 12.15
CA LYS A 28 6.98 8.19 11.48
C LYS A 28 5.92 9.18 11.92
N ASP A 29 6.09 10.42 11.51
CA ASP A 29 5.05 11.43 11.73
C ASP A 29 3.79 10.94 11.04
N PRO A 30 2.64 10.93 11.71
CA PRO A 30 1.42 10.37 11.12
C PRO A 30 1.02 10.99 9.79
N VAL A 31 1.21 12.29 9.63
CA VAL A 31 0.83 12.95 8.38
C VAL A 31 1.73 12.46 7.26
N ASP A 32 3.03 12.39 7.53
CA ASP A 32 3.98 11.93 6.53
C ASP A 32 3.76 10.46 6.21
N ALA A 33 3.47 9.65 7.21
CA ALA A 33 3.26 8.22 7.00
C ALA A 33 2.08 7.99 6.05
N VAL A 34 0.98 8.71 6.27
CA VAL A 34 -0.19 8.56 5.42
C VAL A 34 0.15 9.00 3.99
N ALA A 35 0.84 10.12 3.85
CA ALA A 35 1.19 10.62 2.53
C ALA A 35 2.07 9.65 1.77
N TYR A 36 3.06 9.06 2.44
CA TYR A 36 3.97 8.13 1.79
C TYR A 36 3.27 6.84 1.39
N VAL A 37 2.39 6.34 2.26
CA VAL A 37 1.66 5.12 1.94
C VAL A 37 0.68 5.37 0.80
N GLU A 38 0.06 6.53 0.77
CA GLU A 38 -0.84 6.86 -0.33
C GLU A 38 -0.09 6.95 -1.65
N LEU A 39 1.10 7.51 -1.64
CA LEU A 39 1.91 7.56 -2.84
C LEU A 39 2.28 6.16 -3.29
N ALA A 40 2.69 5.31 -2.37
CA ALA A 40 3.04 3.93 -2.70
C ALA A 40 1.82 3.20 -3.26
N LEU A 41 0.65 3.44 -2.69
CA LEU A 41 -0.57 2.83 -3.17
C LEU A 41 -0.85 3.27 -4.61
N LEU A 42 -0.68 4.54 -4.89
CA LEU A 42 -0.91 5.06 -6.24
C LEU A 42 0.00 4.37 -7.25
N VAL A 43 1.27 4.25 -6.92
CA VAL A 43 2.24 3.61 -7.81
C VAL A 43 1.88 2.14 -8.02
N LEU A 44 1.53 1.44 -6.96
CA LEU A 44 1.20 0.02 -7.07
C LEU A 44 -0.09 -0.19 -7.85
N LYS A 45 -1.04 0.73 -7.72
CA LYS A 45 -2.27 0.63 -8.50
C LYS A 45 -1.99 0.83 -9.98
N GLU A 46 -1.09 1.75 -10.33
CA GLU A 46 -0.73 1.94 -11.72
C GLU A 46 -0.07 0.70 -12.29
N GLU A 47 0.81 0.07 -11.52
CA GLU A 47 1.45 -1.15 -11.96
C GLU A 47 0.44 -2.28 -12.15
N LEU A 48 -0.50 -2.37 -11.22
CA LEU A 48 -1.53 -3.40 -11.32
C LEU A 48 -2.36 -3.20 -12.59
N LEU A 49 -2.78 -1.96 -12.86
CA LEU A 49 -3.56 -1.67 -14.04
C LEU A 49 -2.79 -1.96 -15.31
N THR A 50 -1.50 -1.64 -15.32
CA THR A 50 -0.66 -1.91 -16.45
C THR A 50 -0.59 -3.42 -16.72
N LYS A 51 -0.46 -4.21 -15.67
CA LYS A 51 -0.39 -5.65 -15.84
C LYS A 51 -1.71 -6.26 -16.30
N ILE A 52 -2.81 -5.73 -15.78
CA ILE A 52 -4.11 -6.22 -16.17
C ILE A 52 -4.43 -5.86 -17.62
N TYR A 53 -4.05 -4.66 -18.02
CA TYR A 53 -4.35 -4.21 -19.37
C TYR A 53 -3.15 -4.24 -20.28
N LYS A 54 -2.24 -5.14 -20.04
CA LYS A 54 -1.03 -5.19 -20.84
C LYS A 54 -1.26 -5.45 -22.31
N LEU A 55 -2.42 -5.90 -22.65
CA LEU A 55 -2.70 -6.11 -24.06
C LEU A 55 -2.83 -4.80 -24.80
N LYS A 56 -2.81 -3.70 -24.10
CA LYS A 56 -2.94 -2.42 -24.71
C LYS A 56 -1.78 -1.54 -24.33
N PRO A 57 -0.60 -1.98 -24.58
CA PRO A 57 0.57 -1.25 -24.17
C PRO A 57 0.66 0.12 -24.76
N ASN A 58 0.09 0.29 -25.92
CA ASN A 58 0.16 1.57 -26.53
C ASN A 58 -0.88 2.52 -26.15
N SER A 59 -1.85 2.05 -25.44
CA SER A 59 -2.97 2.88 -25.17
C SER A 59 -2.59 4.10 -24.35
N ARG A 60 -1.45 4.07 -23.76
CA ARG A 60 -1.09 5.14 -23.01
C ARG A 60 -0.29 6.04 -23.64
N ILE A 61 0.07 5.78 -24.67
CA ILE A 61 0.81 6.66 -25.30
C ILE A 61 0.26 7.82 -25.49
N TYR A 62 -0.18 7.98 -25.33
CA TYR A 62 -0.54 9.09 -25.49
C TYR A 62 0.05 9.66 -25.66
#